data_590c7ed8d5e26beaa28917e0e3f8e057
#
_entry.id   590c7ed8d5e26beaa28917e0e3f8e057
#
_cell.length_a   1.000
_cell.length_b   1.000
_cell.length_c   1.000
_cell.angle_alpha   90.00
_cell.angle_beta   90.00
_cell.angle_gamma   90.00
#
_symmetry.space_group_name_H-M   'P 1'
#
loop_
_entity.id
_entity.type
_entity.pdbx_description
1 polymer ?
#
loop_
_entity_poly.entity_id
_entity_poly.type
_entity_poly.pdbx_seq_one_letter_code
_entity_poly.pdbx_strand_id
1 'polypeptide(L)'
;MAFALQSQCGAQGHTIMIETQQFAGATKTNTSFLTPLERRLAIRVLPRIPSWLQTYHLTMMTLIWSSMILLFSYLAATDLRWLWMVNLMVFMQYVTDHYDGKVGKYRNTGLVRWGYYMDHLLDYLFLCSIIIGYSFILPEKSRYQILIMLAIFAGYEVSTFLAFAATDKLKISFFKLGPTEFRLAVIVINALLVEYGTQNMISGLKYVNIGAAIVLAIIVYQTHKVLWEMDMKERARLLG
;
A
#
# COMPACT_ATOMS: atom_id res chain seq x y z
N MET A 1 -2.18 -7.68 46.37
CA MET A 1 -3.61 -7.38 46.60
C MET A 1 -4.36 -7.92 45.38
N ALA A 2 -5.01 -9.06 45.53
CA ALA A 2 -5.72 -9.78 44.47
C ALA A 2 -7.08 -9.13 44.22
N PHE A 3 -7.51 -8.97 42.98
CA PHE A 3 -8.92 -8.75 42.69
C PHE A 3 -9.45 -9.75 41.68
N ALA A 4 -10.56 -10.29 42.07
CA ALA A 4 -11.25 -11.47 41.66
C ALA A 4 -11.77 -11.44 40.21
N LEU A 5 -11.71 -12.62 39.60
CA LEU A 5 -12.50 -13.05 38.46
C LEU A 5 -13.99 -13.11 38.85
N GLN A 6 -14.84 -12.50 38.07
CA GLN A 6 -16.26 -12.78 38.05
C GLN A 6 -16.68 -13.17 36.64
N SER A 7 -16.91 -14.44 36.46
CA SER A 7 -17.55 -15.06 35.30
C SER A 7 -19.03 -14.67 35.25
N GLN A 8 -19.44 -14.05 34.12
CA GLN A 8 -20.84 -14.05 33.70
C GLN A 8 -20.94 -14.60 32.28
N CYS A 9 -21.44 -15.81 32.22
CA CYS A 9 -21.88 -16.45 31.00
C CYS A 9 -23.26 -15.88 30.65
N GLY A 10 -23.35 -15.19 29.50
CA GLY A 10 -24.59 -14.70 28.94
C GLY A 10 -24.50 -14.69 27.41
N ALA A 11 -25.31 -15.60 26.80
CA ALA A 11 -25.43 -15.71 25.35
C ALA A 11 -25.98 -14.41 24.74
N GLN A 12 -25.14 -13.61 24.12
CA GLN A 12 -25.53 -12.49 23.26
C GLN A 12 -24.66 -12.48 22.05
N GLY A 13 -25.29 -12.28 20.88
CA GLY A 13 -24.68 -12.36 19.56
C GLY A 13 -23.34 -11.62 19.44
N HIS A 14 -22.32 -12.32 18.97
CA HIS A 14 -21.00 -11.77 18.72
C HIS A 14 -21.07 -10.70 17.62
N THR A 15 -21.35 -9.48 18.00
CA THR A 15 -20.89 -8.33 17.25
C THR A 15 -19.38 -8.28 17.47
N ILE A 16 -18.61 -8.78 16.49
CA ILE A 16 -17.15 -8.68 16.49
C ILE A 16 -16.81 -7.18 16.42
N MET A 17 -16.69 -6.55 17.57
CA MET A 17 -16.03 -5.24 17.69
C MET A 17 -14.54 -5.50 17.44
N ILE A 18 -14.09 -5.20 16.22
CA ILE A 18 -12.66 -5.18 15.89
C ILE A 18 -12.10 -3.95 16.58
N GLU A 19 -11.75 -4.10 17.84
CA GLU A 19 -11.02 -3.08 18.59
C GLU A 19 -9.66 -2.93 17.93
N THR A 20 -9.42 -1.76 17.35
CA THR A 20 -8.20 -1.42 16.63
C THR A 20 -7.06 -1.31 17.63
N GLN A 21 -6.23 -2.34 17.77
CA GLN A 21 -4.90 -2.17 18.35
C GLN A 21 -4.14 -1.21 17.44
N GLN A 22 -3.95 0.01 17.90
CA GLN A 22 -3.26 1.07 17.18
C GLN A 22 -1.77 1.00 17.55
N PHE A 23 -0.89 0.96 16.55
CA PHE A 23 0.52 1.21 16.76
C PHE A 23 0.71 2.71 16.95
N ALA A 24 1.25 3.13 18.10
CA ALA A 24 1.61 4.53 18.43
C ALA A 24 0.51 5.58 18.11
N GLY A 25 -0.79 5.25 18.30
CA GLY A 25 -1.88 6.19 18.04
C GLY A 25 -2.21 6.43 16.56
N ALA A 26 -1.62 5.69 15.64
CA ALA A 26 -1.84 5.82 14.21
C ALA A 26 -3.29 5.54 13.82
N THR A 27 -4.08 6.57 13.59
CA THR A 27 -5.41 6.47 12.99
C THR A 27 -5.26 6.26 11.47
N LYS A 28 -5.43 5.02 11.03
CA LYS A 28 -5.46 4.68 9.60
C LYS A 28 -6.79 5.18 9.02
N THR A 29 -6.82 6.41 8.49
CA THR A 29 -7.97 6.94 7.76
C THR A 29 -7.92 6.46 6.31
N ASN A 30 -8.38 5.23 6.07
CA ASN A 30 -8.51 4.71 4.72
C ASN A 30 -9.94 4.99 4.22
N THR A 31 -10.11 5.92 3.28
CA THR A 31 -11.39 6.28 2.66
C THR A 31 -11.43 5.86 1.19
N SER A 32 -11.17 4.57 0.91
CA SER A 32 -11.41 4.01 -0.42
C SER A 32 -12.90 3.76 -0.64
N PHE A 33 -13.38 3.95 -1.87
CA PHE A 33 -14.77 3.63 -2.26
C PHE A 33 -15.13 2.15 -2.07
N LEU A 34 -14.14 1.26 -2.07
CA LEU A 34 -14.30 -0.19 -1.95
C LEU A 34 -14.37 -0.68 -0.51
N THR A 35 -14.02 0.16 0.47
CA THR A 35 -13.94 -0.20 1.91
C THR A 35 -15.18 -0.95 2.45
N PRO A 36 -16.44 -0.58 2.13
CA PRO A 36 -17.61 -1.30 2.65
C PRO A 36 -17.73 -2.72 2.10
N LEU A 37 -17.39 -2.93 0.82
CA LEU A 37 -17.41 -4.24 0.17
C LEU A 37 -16.30 -5.13 0.71
N GLU A 38 -15.09 -4.59 0.81
CA GLU A 38 -13.91 -5.24 1.37
C GLU A 38 -14.16 -5.73 2.81
N ARG A 39 -14.81 -4.91 3.64
CA ARG A 39 -15.16 -5.28 5.02
C ARG A 39 -16.14 -6.46 5.07
N ARG A 40 -17.18 -6.47 4.22
CA ARG A 40 -18.15 -7.57 4.15
C ARG A 40 -17.50 -8.89 3.70
N LEU A 41 -16.60 -8.82 2.71
CA LEU A 41 -15.84 -9.98 2.23
C LEU A 41 -14.90 -10.50 3.30
N ALA A 42 -14.18 -9.62 4.00
CA ALA A 42 -13.26 -10.01 5.07
C ALA A 42 -13.96 -10.80 6.18
N ILE A 43 -15.11 -10.36 6.67
CA ILE A 43 -15.86 -11.04 7.72
C ILE A 43 -16.22 -12.48 7.31
N ARG A 44 -16.51 -12.72 6.02
CA ARG A 44 -16.87 -14.05 5.52
C ARG A 44 -15.68 -14.98 5.28
N VAL A 45 -14.54 -14.40 4.88
CA VAL A 45 -13.35 -15.14 4.46
C VAL A 45 -12.43 -15.46 5.64
N LEU A 46 -12.25 -14.53 6.60
CA LEU A 46 -11.34 -14.70 7.74
C LEU A 46 -11.48 -16.02 8.48
N PRO A 47 -12.71 -16.50 8.82
CA PRO A 47 -12.86 -17.79 9.52
C PRO A 47 -12.47 -19.00 8.67
N ARG A 48 -12.44 -18.86 7.33
CA ARG A 48 -12.10 -19.94 6.39
C ARG A 48 -10.60 -20.04 6.08
N ILE A 49 -9.81 -19.03 6.46
CA ILE A 49 -8.37 -19.05 6.26
C ILE A 49 -7.73 -20.11 7.14
N PRO A 50 -7.00 -21.10 6.58
CA PRO A 50 -6.40 -22.19 7.35
C PRO A 50 -5.50 -21.67 8.47
N SER A 51 -5.48 -22.37 9.61
CA SER A 51 -4.74 -21.94 10.81
C SER A 51 -3.21 -21.87 10.60
N TRP A 52 -2.66 -22.64 9.68
CA TRP A 52 -1.24 -22.62 9.32
C TRP A 52 -0.83 -21.36 8.54
N LEU A 53 -1.79 -20.71 7.84
CA LEU A 53 -1.52 -19.49 7.06
C LEU A 53 -1.60 -18.27 8.00
N GLN A 54 -0.48 -17.90 8.59
CA GLN A 54 -0.35 -16.79 9.53
C GLN A 54 -0.18 -15.43 8.80
N THR A 55 -0.34 -14.32 9.56
CA THR A 55 -0.17 -12.95 9.02
C THR A 55 1.17 -12.78 8.31
N TYR A 56 2.27 -13.23 8.93
CA TYR A 56 3.61 -13.09 8.36
C TYR A 56 3.81 -13.88 7.05
N HIS A 57 3.10 -15.01 6.86
CA HIS A 57 3.14 -15.72 5.58
C HIS A 57 2.49 -14.87 4.48
N LEU A 58 1.32 -14.27 4.75
CA LEU A 58 0.62 -13.43 3.79
C LEU A 58 1.44 -12.19 3.41
N THR A 59 2.02 -11.52 4.40
CA THR A 59 2.90 -10.38 4.18
C THR A 59 4.12 -10.76 3.33
N MET A 60 4.81 -11.88 3.66
CA MET A 60 5.99 -12.33 2.91
C MET A 60 5.67 -12.82 1.49
N MET A 61 4.43 -13.22 1.20
CA MET A 61 4.00 -13.57 -0.16
C MET A 61 4.17 -12.40 -1.14
N THR A 62 4.18 -11.15 -0.68
CA THR A 62 4.47 -9.98 -1.52
C THR A 62 5.82 -10.09 -2.22
N LEU A 63 6.84 -10.70 -1.60
CA LEU A 63 8.12 -10.96 -2.27
C LEU A 63 7.98 -11.92 -3.46
N ILE A 64 7.15 -12.94 -3.31
CA ILE A 64 6.90 -13.91 -4.40
C ILE A 64 6.19 -13.20 -5.55
N TRP A 65 5.13 -12.45 -5.24
CA TRP A 65 4.37 -11.72 -6.27
C TRP A 65 5.24 -10.68 -6.97
N SER A 66 6.06 -9.92 -6.23
CA SER A 66 6.99 -8.93 -6.79
C SER A 66 8.04 -9.58 -7.70
N SER A 67 8.59 -10.73 -7.30
CA SER A 67 9.54 -11.49 -8.13
C SER A 67 8.87 -12.02 -9.40
N MET A 68 7.63 -12.51 -9.31
CA MET A 68 6.86 -12.98 -10.47
C MET A 68 6.48 -11.81 -11.39
N ILE A 69 6.18 -10.63 -10.86
CA ILE A 69 5.95 -9.41 -11.67
C ILE A 69 7.20 -9.12 -12.52
N LEU A 70 8.39 -9.12 -11.93
CA LEU A 70 9.63 -8.88 -12.67
C LEU A 70 9.85 -9.95 -13.76
N LEU A 71 9.65 -11.23 -13.43
CA LEU A 71 9.79 -12.34 -14.37
C LEU A 71 8.81 -12.20 -15.55
N PHE A 72 7.53 -12.01 -15.27
CA PHE A 72 6.52 -11.89 -16.33
C PHE A 72 6.66 -10.59 -17.13
N SER A 73 7.11 -9.49 -16.51
CA SER A 73 7.44 -8.27 -17.24
C SER A 73 8.65 -8.46 -18.17
N TYR A 74 9.65 -9.22 -17.76
CA TYR A 74 10.77 -9.59 -18.63
C TYR A 74 10.29 -10.42 -19.83
N LEU A 75 9.42 -11.40 -19.62
CA LEU A 75 8.80 -12.17 -20.70
C LEU A 75 7.90 -11.31 -21.59
N ALA A 76 7.24 -10.30 -21.03
CA ALA A 76 6.41 -9.36 -21.77
C ALA A 76 7.22 -8.49 -22.75
N ALA A 77 8.52 -8.37 -22.60
CA ALA A 77 9.40 -7.75 -23.60
C ALA A 77 9.35 -8.47 -24.96
N THR A 78 9.04 -9.77 -24.98
CA THR A 78 8.91 -10.57 -26.20
C THR A 78 7.46 -10.71 -26.68
N ASP A 79 6.51 -10.80 -25.75
CA ASP A 79 5.07 -10.90 -26.03
C ASP A 79 4.27 -10.20 -24.94
N LEU A 80 3.65 -9.08 -25.26
CA LEU A 80 2.88 -8.26 -24.32
C LEU A 80 1.75 -9.03 -23.62
N ARG A 81 1.31 -10.16 -24.14
CA ARG A 81 0.29 -11.00 -23.50
C ARG A 81 0.70 -11.51 -22.11
N TRP A 82 2.00 -11.58 -21.81
CA TRP A 82 2.49 -11.90 -20.47
C TRP A 82 2.09 -10.86 -19.42
N LEU A 83 1.66 -9.66 -19.81
CA LEU A 83 1.11 -8.66 -18.90
C LEU A 83 -0.20 -9.12 -18.22
N TRP A 84 -0.92 -10.08 -18.79
CA TRP A 84 -2.04 -10.71 -18.07
C TRP A 84 -1.58 -11.50 -16.85
N MET A 85 -0.40 -12.13 -16.92
CA MET A 85 0.18 -12.78 -15.75
C MET A 85 0.67 -11.76 -14.73
N VAL A 86 1.22 -10.61 -15.17
CA VAL A 86 1.53 -9.48 -14.26
C VAL A 86 0.25 -9.01 -13.55
N ASN A 87 -0.86 -8.84 -14.27
CA ASN A 87 -2.14 -8.46 -13.68
C ASN A 87 -2.62 -9.47 -12.63
N LEU A 88 -2.46 -10.77 -12.90
CA LEU A 88 -2.76 -11.80 -11.92
C LEU A 88 -1.90 -11.67 -10.67
N MET A 89 -0.61 -11.38 -10.79
CA MET A 89 0.30 -11.19 -9.64
C MET A 89 -0.07 -9.95 -8.84
N VAL A 90 -0.41 -8.84 -9.52
CA VAL A 90 -0.91 -7.60 -8.86
C VAL A 90 -2.19 -7.88 -8.08
N PHE A 91 -3.10 -8.66 -8.65
CA PHE A 91 -4.33 -9.06 -7.96
C PHE A 91 -4.05 -9.97 -6.76
N MET A 92 -3.15 -10.94 -6.90
CA MET A 92 -2.76 -11.84 -5.79
C MET A 92 -2.09 -11.07 -4.66
N GLN A 93 -1.23 -10.08 -4.98
CA GLN A 93 -0.64 -9.20 -3.99
C GLN A 93 -1.73 -8.39 -3.26
N TYR A 94 -2.70 -7.80 -3.98
CA TYR A 94 -3.82 -7.13 -3.36
C TYR A 94 -4.58 -8.02 -2.37
N VAL A 95 -4.86 -9.28 -2.75
CA VAL A 95 -5.57 -10.22 -1.87
C VAL A 95 -4.77 -10.53 -0.61
N THR A 96 -3.48 -10.87 -0.74
CA THR A 96 -2.65 -11.23 0.41
C THR A 96 -2.44 -10.05 1.36
N ASP A 97 -2.16 -8.87 0.84
CA ASP A 97 -2.01 -7.60 1.56
C ASP A 97 -3.31 -7.18 2.28
N HIS A 98 -4.45 -7.36 1.61
CA HIS A 98 -5.74 -7.04 2.20
C HIS A 98 -6.09 -7.91 3.43
N TYR A 99 -5.60 -9.16 3.45
CA TYR A 99 -5.93 -10.10 4.53
C TYR A 99 -4.88 -10.21 5.62
N ASP A 100 -3.61 -9.87 5.40
CA ASP A 100 -2.53 -10.09 6.36
C ASP A 100 -2.75 -9.40 7.71
N GLY A 101 -3.01 -8.10 7.70
CA GLY A 101 -3.31 -7.33 8.90
C GLY A 101 -4.64 -7.73 9.56
N LYS A 102 -5.64 -8.18 8.77
CA LYS A 102 -6.91 -8.66 9.29
C LYS A 102 -6.78 -10.03 9.98
N VAL A 103 -5.98 -10.94 9.41
CA VAL A 103 -5.64 -12.22 10.03
C VAL A 103 -4.88 -12.00 11.31
N GLY A 104 -3.91 -11.08 11.33
CA GLY A 104 -3.15 -10.72 12.53
C GLY A 104 -4.05 -10.26 13.67
N LYS A 105 -4.99 -9.37 13.37
CA LYS A 105 -5.99 -8.88 14.36
C LYS A 105 -6.96 -9.98 14.79
N TYR A 106 -7.51 -10.74 13.85
CA TYR A 106 -8.45 -11.81 14.13
C TYR A 106 -7.87 -12.91 15.04
N ARG A 107 -6.57 -13.21 14.88
CA ARG A 107 -5.85 -14.23 15.66
C ARG A 107 -5.09 -13.68 16.84
N ASN A 108 -5.12 -12.37 17.06
CA ASN A 108 -4.39 -11.67 18.13
C ASN A 108 -2.90 -12.05 18.18
N THR A 109 -2.23 -12.04 17.01
CA THR A 109 -0.83 -12.50 16.90
C THR A 109 0.18 -11.57 17.58
N GLY A 110 -0.19 -10.36 17.93
CA GLY A 110 0.69 -9.37 18.61
C GLY A 110 1.82 -8.79 17.74
N LEU A 111 1.91 -9.13 16.45
CA LEU A 111 2.99 -8.70 15.54
C LEU A 111 2.76 -7.28 14.98
N VAL A 112 2.40 -6.30 15.83
CA VAL A 112 1.99 -4.97 15.39
C VAL A 112 3.16 -4.17 14.79
N ARG A 113 4.32 -4.13 15.48
CA ARG A 113 5.51 -3.38 15.02
C ARG A 113 6.15 -4.03 13.80
N TRP A 114 6.32 -5.34 13.84
CA TRP A 114 6.86 -6.11 12.73
C TRP A 114 5.96 -5.99 11.50
N GLY A 115 4.65 -6.16 11.67
CA GLY A 115 3.66 -6.04 10.59
C GLY A 115 3.70 -4.65 9.96
N TYR A 116 3.70 -3.59 10.77
CA TYR A 116 3.82 -2.22 10.27
C TYR A 116 5.07 -2.02 9.40
N TYR A 117 6.24 -2.43 9.89
CA TYR A 117 7.49 -2.26 9.16
C TYR A 117 7.52 -3.08 7.86
N MET A 118 7.15 -4.36 7.93
CA MET A 118 7.22 -5.26 6.78
C MET A 118 6.17 -4.91 5.72
N ASP A 119 4.94 -4.57 6.10
CA ASP A 119 3.88 -4.14 5.22
C ASP A 119 4.35 -2.98 4.31
N HIS A 120 4.86 -1.92 4.91
CA HIS A 120 5.30 -0.73 4.16
C HIS A 120 6.58 -0.95 3.34
N LEU A 121 7.54 -1.73 3.87
CA LEU A 121 8.75 -2.08 3.12
C LEU A 121 8.41 -2.93 1.88
N LEU A 122 7.51 -3.89 2.04
CA LEU A 122 7.13 -4.79 0.95
C LEU A 122 6.21 -4.10 -0.07
N ASP A 123 5.38 -3.15 0.34
CA ASP A 123 4.63 -2.28 -0.58
C ASP A 123 5.59 -1.44 -1.44
N TYR A 124 6.65 -0.90 -0.85
CA TYR A 124 7.70 -0.21 -1.61
C TYR A 124 8.40 -1.15 -2.62
N LEU A 125 8.77 -2.37 -2.20
CA LEU A 125 9.39 -3.35 -3.11
C LEU A 125 8.43 -3.77 -4.24
N PHE A 126 7.15 -3.92 -3.95
CA PHE A 126 6.12 -4.18 -4.93
C PHE A 126 6.01 -3.04 -5.95
N LEU A 127 5.97 -1.79 -5.48
CA LEU A 127 5.98 -0.60 -6.34
C LEU A 127 7.22 -0.59 -7.24
N CYS A 128 8.41 -0.84 -6.68
CA CYS A 128 9.66 -0.93 -7.44
C CYS A 128 9.58 -2.02 -8.52
N SER A 129 9.03 -3.20 -8.20
CA SER A 129 8.92 -4.30 -9.15
C SER A 129 8.06 -3.96 -10.36
N ILE A 130 6.97 -3.22 -10.17
CA ILE A 130 6.09 -2.74 -11.25
C ILE A 130 6.85 -1.74 -12.14
N ILE A 131 7.47 -0.72 -11.54
CA ILE A 131 8.15 0.35 -12.31
C ILE A 131 9.36 -0.22 -13.05
N ILE A 132 10.16 -1.07 -12.42
CA ILE A 132 11.29 -1.77 -13.05
C ILE A 132 10.78 -2.71 -14.15
N GLY A 133 9.65 -3.40 -13.91
CA GLY A 133 9.03 -4.26 -14.92
C GLY A 133 8.71 -3.51 -16.22
N TYR A 134 8.22 -2.29 -16.15
CA TYR A 134 8.00 -1.47 -17.35
C TYR A 134 9.30 -1.10 -18.08
N SER A 135 10.46 -1.05 -17.39
CA SER A 135 11.74 -0.80 -18.06
C SER A 135 12.18 -1.92 -19.01
N PHE A 136 11.67 -3.15 -18.83
CA PHE A 136 11.92 -4.27 -19.75
C PHE A 136 11.07 -4.19 -21.02
N ILE A 137 9.88 -3.61 -20.91
CA ILE A 137 8.87 -3.55 -21.98
C ILE A 137 9.06 -2.33 -22.88
N LEU A 138 9.47 -1.21 -22.27
CA LEU A 138 9.61 0.06 -22.98
C LEU A 138 10.98 0.20 -23.65
N PRO A 139 11.07 0.92 -24.81
CA PRO A 139 12.32 1.16 -25.48
C PRO A 139 13.36 1.85 -24.59
N GLU A 140 14.63 1.62 -24.89
CA GLU A 140 15.77 2.17 -24.14
C GLU A 140 15.71 3.70 -23.96
N LYS A 141 15.21 4.42 -24.98
CA LYS A 141 15.00 5.88 -24.93
C LYS A 141 14.07 6.34 -23.79
N SER A 142 13.23 5.45 -23.26
CA SER A 142 12.30 5.73 -22.16
C SER A 142 12.90 5.45 -20.77
N ARG A 143 14.12 4.91 -20.69
CA ARG A 143 14.76 4.51 -19.43
C ARG A 143 14.86 5.64 -18.42
N TYR A 144 15.24 6.86 -18.87
CA TYR A 144 15.30 8.03 -17.98
C TYR A 144 13.93 8.40 -17.40
N GLN A 145 12.87 8.26 -18.19
CA GLN A 145 11.50 8.52 -17.71
C GLN A 145 11.07 7.52 -16.63
N ILE A 146 11.46 6.26 -16.75
CA ILE A 146 11.21 5.23 -15.75
C ILE A 146 12.00 5.50 -14.47
N LEU A 147 13.27 5.92 -14.57
CA LEU A 147 14.08 6.29 -13.40
C LEU A 147 13.50 7.52 -12.68
N ILE A 148 13.04 8.52 -13.43
CA ILE A 148 12.36 9.69 -12.86
C ILE A 148 11.07 9.25 -12.15
N MET A 149 10.26 8.38 -12.76
CA MET A 149 9.06 7.83 -12.14
C MET A 149 9.39 7.12 -10.84
N LEU A 150 10.39 6.25 -10.83
CA LEU A 150 10.82 5.53 -9.64
C LEU A 150 11.25 6.50 -8.52
N ALA A 151 12.02 7.54 -8.87
CA ALA A 151 12.45 8.55 -7.90
C ALA A 151 11.27 9.35 -7.31
N ILE A 152 10.28 9.72 -8.13
CA ILE A 152 9.09 10.45 -7.67
C ILE A 152 8.27 9.57 -6.71
N PHE A 153 8.01 8.31 -7.05
CA PHE A 153 7.24 7.41 -6.20
C PHE A 153 8.00 7.02 -4.93
N ALA A 154 9.32 6.80 -5.01
CA ALA A 154 10.16 6.62 -3.83
C ALA A 154 10.13 7.86 -2.92
N GLY A 155 10.18 9.07 -3.50
CA GLY A 155 10.05 10.33 -2.78
C GLY A 155 8.71 10.46 -2.06
N TYR A 156 7.63 9.99 -2.66
CA TYR A 156 6.31 9.94 -2.04
C TYR A 156 6.30 9.04 -0.79
N GLU A 157 6.82 7.81 -0.89
CA GLU A 157 6.91 6.87 0.23
C GLU A 157 7.79 7.45 1.36
N VAL A 158 8.98 7.96 1.03
CA VAL A 158 9.89 8.59 2.00
C VAL A 158 9.22 9.76 2.70
N SER A 159 8.54 10.66 1.95
CA SER A 159 7.83 11.81 2.54
C SER A 159 6.72 11.35 3.50
N THR A 160 5.98 10.30 3.16
CA THR A 160 4.92 9.74 3.99
C THR A 160 5.47 9.16 5.30
N PHE A 161 6.58 8.40 5.24
CA PHE A 161 7.18 7.80 6.43
C PHE A 161 7.85 8.83 7.33
N LEU A 162 8.51 9.84 6.76
CA LEU A 162 9.08 10.95 7.53
C LEU A 162 7.98 11.77 8.22
N ALA A 163 6.87 12.05 7.52
CA ALA A 163 5.74 12.75 8.12
C ALA A 163 5.13 11.95 9.27
N PHE A 164 5.01 10.62 9.13
CA PHE A 164 4.58 9.75 10.21
C PHE A 164 5.54 9.77 11.41
N ALA A 165 6.84 9.65 11.18
CA ALA A 165 7.84 9.70 12.23
C ALA A 165 7.84 11.04 12.99
N ALA A 166 7.50 12.14 12.32
CA ALA A 166 7.45 13.48 12.90
C ALA A 166 6.13 13.80 13.63
N THR A 167 5.01 13.11 13.30
CA THR A 167 3.68 13.49 13.81
C THR A 167 2.95 12.38 14.56
N ASP A 168 3.48 11.15 14.59
CA ASP A 168 2.78 9.94 15.03
C ASP A 168 1.44 9.69 14.30
N LYS A 169 1.22 10.37 13.17
CA LYS A 169 -0.02 10.29 12.37
C LYS A 169 0.30 9.81 10.97
N LEU A 170 -0.06 8.58 10.65
CA LEU A 170 0.09 8.03 9.31
C LEU A 170 -1.08 8.46 8.42
N LYS A 171 -0.80 9.26 7.39
CA LYS A 171 -1.76 9.66 6.38
C LYS A 171 -1.43 8.94 5.07
N ILE A 172 -2.11 7.82 4.80
CA ILE A 172 -1.79 6.92 3.68
C ILE A 172 -2.49 7.33 2.37
N SER A 173 -3.54 8.13 2.43
CA SER A 173 -4.26 8.55 1.23
C SER A 173 -4.24 10.06 1.07
N PHE A 174 -3.74 10.52 -0.08
CA PHE A 174 -3.88 11.89 -0.53
C PHE A 174 -4.90 11.93 -1.67
N PHE A 175 -5.81 12.90 -1.68
CA PHE A 175 -6.87 13.04 -2.68
C PHE A 175 -7.79 11.81 -2.84
N LYS A 176 -7.96 10.97 -1.79
CA LYS A 176 -8.72 9.71 -1.82
C LYS A 176 -8.15 8.64 -2.76
N LEU A 177 -6.94 8.82 -3.27
CA LEU A 177 -6.21 7.81 -4.03
C LEU A 177 -5.35 7.00 -3.05
N GLY A 178 -5.59 5.71 -2.99
CA GLY A 178 -4.90 4.77 -2.12
C GLY A 178 -4.21 3.65 -2.90
N PRO A 179 -3.59 2.69 -2.19
CA PRO A 179 -2.92 1.55 -2.82
C PRO A 179 -3.82 0.71 -3.73
N THR A 180 -5.12 0.63 -3.43
CA THR A 180 -6.09 -0.13 -4.25
C THR A 180 -6.30 0.53 -5.62
N GLU A 181 -6.45 1.86 -5.65
CA GLU A 181 -6.60 2.63 -6.88
C GLU A 181 -5.34 2.55 -7.75
N PHE A 182 -4.15 2.56 -7.13
CA PHE A 182 -2.89 2.36 -7.84
C PHE A 182 -2.82 0.98 -8.51
N ARG A 183 -3.14 -0.10 -7.79
CA ARG A 183 -3.17 -1.46 -8.34
C ARG A 183 -4.16 -1.59 -9.50
N LEU A 184 -5.35 -0.99 -9.36
CA LEU A 184 -6.34 -0.97 -10.43
C LEU A 184 -5.83 -0.22 -11.67
N ALA A 185 -5.18 0.92 -11.48
CA ALA A 185 -4.59 1.68 -12.58
C ALA A 185 -3.52 0.85 -13.32
N VAL A 186 -2.66 0.12 -12.60
CA VAL A 186 -1.66 -0.79 -13.20
C VAL A 186 -2.34 -1.87 -14.04
N ILE A 187 -3.39 -2.51 -13.52
CA ILE A 187 -4.14 -3.55 -14.26
C ILE A 187 -4.73 -2.99 -15.55
N VAL A 188 -5.33 -1.79 -15.49
CA VAL A 188 -5.89 -1.12 -16.68
C VAL A 188 -4.80 -0.75 -17.67
N ILE A 189 -3.68 -0.17 -17.21
CA ILE A 189 -2.54 0.18 -18.07
C ILE A 189 -2.01 -1.07 -18.78
N ASN A 190 -1.82 -2.18 -18.08
CA ASN A 190 -1.35 -3.42 -18.67
C ASN A 190 -2.33 -3.95 -19.73
N ALA A 191 -3.63 -3.89 -19.47
CA ALA A 191 -4.65 -4.29 -20.47
C ALA A 191 -4.58 -3.40 -21.72
N LEU A 192 -4.43 -2.08 -21.54
CA LEU A 192 -4.27 -1.15 -22.67
C LEU A 192 -2.95 -1.39 -23.44
N LEU A 193 -1.88 -1.77 -22.76
CA LEU A 193 -0.61 -2.12 -23.42
C LEU A 193 -0.73 -3.38 -24.27
N VAL A 194 -1.47 -4.38 -23.79
CA VAL A 194 -1.71 -5.61 -24.58
C VAL A 194 -2.53 -5.30 -25.83
N GLU A 195 -3.53 -4.43 -25.73
CA GLU A 195 -4.44 -4.13 -26.82
C GLU A 195 -3.85 -3.13 -27.83
N TYR A 196 -3.24 -2.05 -27.35
CA TYR A 196 -2.80 -0.91 -28.19
C TYR A 196 -1.28 -0.79 -28.35
N GLY A 197 -0.50 -1.67 -27.70
CA GLY A 197 0.96 -1.61 -27.72
C GLY A 197 1.53 -0.48 -26.87
N THR A 198 2.86 -0.32 -26.93
CA THR A 198 3.62 0.58 -26.04
C THR A 198 3.70 2.04 -26.50
N GLN A 199 3.37 2.36 -27.74
CA GLN A 199 3.63 3.70 -28.32
C GLN A 199 2.90 4.83 -27.59
N ASN A 200 1.64 4.63 -27.25
CA ASN A 200 0.84 5.62 -26.53
C ASN A 200 1.38 5.86 -25.11
N MET A 201 1.86 4.81 -24.44
CA MET A 201 2.48 4.92 -23.13
C MET A 201 3.77 5.73 -23.18
N ILE A 202 4.63 5.50 -24.18
CA ILE A 202 5.89 6.25 -24.37
C ILE A 202 5.61 7.75 -24.46
N SER A 203 4.62 8.13 -25.26
CA SER A 203 4.22 9.52 -25.44
C SER A 203 3.64 10.14 -24.18
N GLY A 204 2.85 9.36 -23.42
CA GLY A 204 2.19 9.79 -22.19
C GLY A 204 3.09 9.88 -20.98
N LEU A 205 4.18 9.08 -20.91
CA LEU A 205 5.01 8.91 -19.73
C LEU A 205 5.60 10.22 -19.17
N LYS A 206 6.01 11.13 -20.08
CA LYS A 206 6.49 12.47 -19.70
C LYS A 206 5.43 13.27 -18.94
N TYR A 207 4.19 13.25 -19.39
CA TYR A 207 3.11 14.01 -18.76
C TYR A 207 2.71 13.38 -17.42
N VAL A 208 2.72 12.06 -17.34
CA VAL A 208 2.51 11.32 -16.07
C VAL A 208 3.58 11.72 -15.04
N ASN A 209 4.86 11.73 -15.42
CA ASN A 209 5.95 12.14 -14.55
C ASN A 209 5.82 13.60 -14.08
N ILE A 210 5.48 14.52 -14.98
CA ILE A 210 5.26 15.93 -14.61
C ILE A 210 4.09 16.05 -13.63
N GLY A 211 2.96 15.41 -13.90
CA GLY A 211 1.81 15.42 -13.02
C GLY A 211 2.13 14.83 -11.65
N ALA A 212 2.80 13.67 -11.61
CA ALA A 212 3.22 13.03 -10.37
C ALA A 212 4.21 13.88 -9.56
N ALA A 213 5.17 14.56 -10.23
CA ALA A 213 6.11 15.47 -9.57
C ALA A 213 5.39 16.68 -8.95
N ILE A 214 4.41 17.25 -9.64
CA ILE A 214 3.59 18.36 -9.11
C ILE A 214 2.81 17.89 -7.87
N VAL A 215 2.18 16.72 -7.93
CA VAL A 215 1.46 16.15 -6.79
C VAL A 215 2.40 15.93 -5.60
N LEU A 216 3.58 15.35 -5.83
CA LEU A 216 4.60 15.17 -4.77
C LEU A 216 5.00 16.52 -4.16
N ALA A 217 5.26 17.54 -4.97
CA ALA A 217 5.63 18.88 -4.49
C ALA A 217 4.51 19.48 -3.62
N ILE A 218 3.25 19.33 -4.01
CA ILE A 218 2.10 19.80 -3.22
C ILE A 218 2.03 19.07 -1.88
N ILE A 219 2.22 17.74 -1.86
CA ILE A 219 2.19 16.93 -0.65
C ILE A 219 3.32 17.35 0.31
N VAL A 220 4.54 17.47 -0.20
CA VAL A 220 5.70 17.91 0.58
C VAL A 220 5.46 19.30 1.16
N TYR A 221 4.94 20.24 0.36
CA TYR A 221 4.62 21.60 0.83
C TYR A 221 3.56 21.60 1.93
N GLN A 222 2.46 20.85 1.75
CA GLN A 222 1.41 20.74 2.76
C GLN A 222 1.93 20.13 4.06
N THR A 223 2.74 19.07 3.96
CA THR A 223 3.36 18.41 5.11
C THR A 223 4.29 19.36 5.84
N HIS A 224 5.18 20.05 5.11
CA HIS A 224 6.05 21.07 5.67
C HIS A 224 5.28 22.15 6.44
N LYS A 225 4.20 22.68 5.86
CA LYS A 225 3.37 23.69 6.53
C LYS A 225 2.79 23.18 7.84
N VAL A 226 2.24 21.97 7.86
CA VAL A 226 1.67 21.36 9.07
C VAL A 226 2.73 21.19 10.16
N LEU A 227 3.89 20.66 9.80
CA LEU A 227 5.00 20.46 10.75
C LEU A 227 5.49 21.80 11.31
N TRP A 228 5.66 22.81 10.46
CA TRP A 228 6.04 24.14 10.88
C TRP A 228 5.04 24.76 11.86
N GLU A 229 3.75 24.64 11.59
CA GLU A 229 2.71 25.13 12.50
C GLU A 229 2.71 24.40 13.85
N MET A 230 3.01 23.10 13.86
CA MET A 230 3.15 22.32 15.10
C MET A 230 4.32 22.83 15.95
N ASP A 231 5.49 23.03 15.34
CA ASP A 231 6.68 23.53 16.01
C ASP A 231 6.49 24.96 16.52
N MET A 232 5.85 25.84 15.76
CA MET A 232 5.56 27.21 16.18
C MET A 232 4.60 27.26 17.37
N LYS A 233 3.61 26.38 17.43
CA LYS A 233 2.71 26.27 18.60
C LYS A 233 3.45 25.79 19.83
N GLU A 234 4.32 24.79 19.69
CA GLU A 234 5.10 24.29 20.83
C GLU A 234 6.09 25.35 21.32
N ARG A 235 6.78 26.03 20.41
CA ARG A 235 7.67 27.15 20.74
C ARG A 235 6.93 28.27 21.50
N ALA A 236 5.72 28.62 21.11
CA ALA A 236 4.93 29.62 21.80
C ALA A 236 4.57 29.20 23.24
N ARG A 237 4.32 27.90 23.46
CA ARG A 237 4.08 27.33 24.80
C ARG A 237 5.30 27.39 25.71
N LEU A 238 6.49 27.24 25.16
CA LEU A 238 7.75 27.24 25.93
C LEU A 238 8.22 28.65 26.30
N LEU A 239 7.77 29.67 25.56
CA LEU A 239 8.18 31.05 25.74
C LEU A 239 7.16 31.92 26.52
N GLY A 240 5.96 31.44 26.73
CA GLY A 240 4.89 32.08 27.51
C GLY A 240 4.66 31.42 28.84
#